data_4139133862a083be7a56c754343d7565
#
_entry.id   4139133862a083be7a56c754343d7565
#
_cell.length_a   1.000
_cell.length_b   1.000
_cell.length_c   1.000
_cell.angle_alpha   90.00
_cell.angle_beta   90.00
_cell.angle_gamma   90.00
#
_symmetry.space_group_name_H-M   'P 1'
#
loop_
_entity.id
_entity.type
_entity.pdbx_description
1 polymer ?
#
loop_
_entity_poly.entity_id
_entity_poly.type
_entity_poly.pdbx_seq_one_letter_code
_entity_poly.pdbx_strand_id
1 'polypeptide(L)'
;MCHNKKFDFIIVGQGLAGTLLAHDLIELEKSVIIIDTHLKASASRVAAGLINPVSMKRCIPAMPSNYLTTAFNRYSDLEDKLNSRFLFKKPLLRLFDSFETKDLWIDKYENKQMDLYIDKF
;
A
#
# COMPACT_ATOMS: atom_id res chain seq x y z
N MET A 1 -20.34 -15.93 35.20
CA MET A 1 -19.74 -14.60 35.43
C MET A 1 -19.31 -14.05 34.08
N CYS A 2 -19.96 -13.02 33.57
CA CYS A 2 -19.49 -12.31 32.39
C CYS A 2 -18.19 -11.56 32.75
N HIS A 3 -17.04 -12.05 32.30
CA HIS A 3 -15.83 -11.27 32.40
C HIS A 3 -15.98 -10.07 31.49
N ASN A 4 -16.11 -8.88 32.04
CA ASN A 4 -16.07 -7.61 31.29
C ASN A 4 -14.64 -7.42 30.76
N LYS A 5 -14.33 -8.02 29.62
CA LYS A 5 -13.04 -7.85 28.96
C LYS A 5 -13.00 -6.45 28.37
N LYS A 6 -12.10 -5.62 28.88
CA LYS A 6 -11.87 -4.26 28.35
C LYS A 6 -10.81 -4.34 27.25
N PHE A 7 -11.01 -3.59 26.19
CA PHE A 7 -10.05 -3.42 25.11
C PHE A 7 -9.66 -1.95 24.99
N ASP A 8 -8.41 -1.70 24.64
CA ASP A 8 -7.91 -0.33 24.41
C ASP A 8 -8.45 0.25 23.11
N PHE A 9 -8.59 -0.60 22.07
CA PHE A 9 -9.03 -0.18 20.74
C PHE A 9 -10.04 -1.14 20.13
N ILE A 10 -10.96 -0.56 19.36
CA ILE A 10 -11.89 -1.28 18.47
C ILE A 10 -11.56 -0.88 17.05
N ILE A 11 -11.23 -1.85 16.20
CA ILE A 11 -11.00 -1.65 14.76
C ILE A 11 -12.21 -2.18 14.00
N VAL A 12 -12.83 -1.34 13.19
CA VAL A 12 -13.94 -1.73 12.32
C VAL A 12 -13.41 -1.93 10.91
N GLY A 13 -13.45 -3.18 10.46
CA GLY A 13 -12.93 -3.64 9.18
C GLY A 13 -11.54 -4.27 9.27
N GLN A 14 -11.41 -5.51 8.79
CA GLN A 14 -10.17 -6.28 8.71
C GLN A 14 -9.66 -6.33 7.25
N GLY A 15 -9.71 -5.19 6.57
CA GLY A 15 -8.99 -5.00 5.32
C GLY A 15 -7.51 -4.76 5.58
N LEU A 16 -6.75 -4.43 4.52
CA LEU A 16 -5.31 -4.17 4.63
C LEU A 16 -4.97 -3.14 5.71
N ALA A 17 -5.65 -1.99 5.71
CA ALA A 17 -5.39 -0.92 6.68
C ALA A 17 -5.70 -1.35 8.13
N GLY A 18 -6.86 -1.99 8.36
CA GLY A 18 -7.22 -2.47 9.70
C GLY A 18 -6.30 -3.55 10.23
N THR A 19 -5.83 -4.44 9.34
CA THR A 19 -4.85 -5.48 9.70
C THR A 19 -3.52 -4.87 10.09
N LEU A 20 -2.97 -3.93 9.31
CA LEU A 20 -1.71 -3.26 9.62
C LEU A 20 -1.81 -2.48 10.92
N LEU A 21 -2.89 -1.71 11.11
CA LEU A 21 -3.12 -0.96 12.35
C LEU A 21 -3.21 -1.89 13.57
N ALA A 22 -3.89 -3.03 13.43
CA ALA A 22 -3.95 -4.01 14.51
C ALA A 22 -2.58 -4.54 14.90
N HIS A 23 -1.74 -4.86 13.91
CA HIS A 23 -0.35 -5.26 14.14
C HIS A 23 0.45 -4.19 14.89
N ASP A 24 0.36 -2.94 14.44
CA ASP A 24 1.09 -1.83 15.09
C ASP A 24 0.64 -1.63 16.54
N LEU A 25 -0.67 -1.70 16.80
CA LEU A 25 -1.20 -1.58 18.16
C LEU A 25 -0.79 -2.75 19.07
N ILE A 26 -0.77 -3.96 18.55
CA ILE A 26 -0.32 -5.15 19.31
C ILE A 26 1.18 -5.04 19.62
N GLU A 27 2.00 -4.55 18.71
CA GLU A 27 3.41 -4.28 18.96
C GLU A 27 3.63 -3.22 20.05
N LEU A 28 2.68 -2.29 20.20
CA LEU A 28 2.64 -1.31 21.28
C LEU A 28 1.96 -1.86 22.58
N GLU A 29 1.81 -3.18 22.69
CA GLU A 29 1.20 -3.87 23.82
C GLU A 29 -0.25 -3.44 24.13
N LYS A 30 -0.97 -2.97 23.07
CA LYS A 30 -2.38 -2.60 23.20
C LYS A 30 -3.30 -3.79 22.95
N SER A 31 -4.36 -3.88 23.73
CA SER A 31 -5.43 -4.84 23.52
C SER A 31 -6.40 -4.35 22.46
N VAL A 32 -6.63 -5.17 21.43
CA VAL A 32 -7.41 -4.79 20.25
C VAL A 32 -8.55 -5.80 20.03
N ILE A 33 -9.72 -5.31 19.68
CA ILE A 33 -10.80 -6.11 19.10
C ILE A 33 -11.06 -5.66 17.68
N ILE A 34 -11.23 -6.61 16.77
CA ILE A 34 -11.54 -6.34 15.36
C ILE A 34 -12.96 -6.81 15.09
N ILE A 35 -13.75 -5.95 14.46
CA ILE A 35 -15.11 -6.24 14.01
C ILE A 35 -15.12 -6.16 12.49
N ASP A 36 -15.44 -7.28 11.82
CA ASP A 36 -15.47 -7.36 10.35
C ASP A 36 -16.65 -8.23 9.89
N THR A 37 -17.20 -7.90 8.73
CA THR A 37 -18.29 -8.65 8.10
C THR A 37 -17.81 -9.80 7.24
N HIS A 38 -16.52 -9.93 7.01
CA HIS A 38 -15.86 -10.94 6.18
C HIS A 38 -16.40 -11.01 4.74
N LEU A 39 -16.80 -9.88 4.17
CA LEU A 39 -17.32 -9.83 2.80
C LEU A 39 -16.25 -10.31 1.80
N LYS A 40 -16.60 -11.32 0.99
CA LYS A 40 -15.71 -11.86 -0.05
C LYS A 40 -15.28 -10.80 -1.07
N ALA A 41 -16.13 -9.82 -1.35
CA ALA A 41 -15.91 -8.71 -2.28
C ALA A 41 -15.35 -7.44 -1.60
N SER A 42 -14.73 -7.56 -0.43
CA SER A 42 -14.08 -6.40 0.20
C SER A 42 -12.91 -5.88 -0.66
N ALA A 43 -12.69 -4.56 -0.65
CA ALA A 43 -11.71 -3.91 -1.52
C ALA A 43 -10.32 -4.54 -1.46
N SER A 44 -9.83 -4.86 -0.26
CA SER A 44 -8.51 -5.49 -0.09
C SER A 44 -8.41 -6.92 -0.63
N ARG A 45 -9.54 -7.63 -0.76
CA ARG A 45 -9.57 -9.01 -1.27
C ARG A 45 -9.67 -9.09 -2.79
N VAL A 46 -10.31 -8.08 -3.41
CA VAL A 46 -10.49 -8.04 -4.87
C VAL A 46 -9.46 -7.16 -5.57
N ALA A 47 -8.68 -6.40 -4.82
CA ALA A 47 -7.61 -5.57 -5.37
C ALA A 47 -6.53 -6.43 -6.04
N ALA A 48 -5.95 -5.91 -7.11
CA ALA A 48 -4.85 -6.57 -7.83
C ALA A 48 -3.52 -6.63 -7.03
N GLY A 49 -3.45 -5.99 -5.86
CA GLY A 49 -2.26 -5.95 -5.02
C GLY A 49 -1.10 -5.12 -5.60
N LEU A 50 -1.40 -4.22 -6.53
CA LEU A 50 -0.37 -3.37 -7.15
C LEU A 50 -0.12 -2.12 -6.30
N ILE A 51 1.14 -1.88 -5.97
CA ILE A 51 1.61 -0.61 -5.42
C ILE A 51 2.19 0.19 -6.58
N ASN A 52 1.45 1.19 -7.04
CA ASN A 52 1.90 2.07 -8.10
C ASN A 52 2.30 3.44 -7.51
N PRO A 53 3.60 3.78 -7.51
CA PRO A 53 4.06 5.02 -6.92
C PRO A 53 3.72 6.27 -7.74
N VAL A 54 3.26 6.09 -8.98
CA VAL A 54 3.00 7.19 -9.92
C VAL A 54 1.54 7.26 -10.30
N SER A 55 0.96 8.46 -10.26
CA SER A 55 -0.37 8.72 -10.81
C SER A 55 -0.35 8.54 -12.33
N MET A 56 -1.08 7.54 -12.82
CA MET A 56 -1.07 7.17 -14.24
C MET A 56 -1.55 8.28 -15.18
N LYS A 57 -2.46 9.12 -14.73
CA LYS A 57 -3.04 10.21 -15.56
C LYS A 57 -2.17 11.46 -15.58
N ARG A 58 -1.52 11.80 -14.46
CA ARG A 58 -0.83 13.09 -14.28
C ARG A 58 0.69 12.97 -14.35
N CYS A 59 1.23 11.77 -14.35
CA CYS A 59 2.67 11.51 -14.22
C CYS A 59 3.28 12.32 -13.07
N ILE A 60 2.71 12.15 -11.87
CA ILE A 60 3.23 12.74 -10.63
C ILE A 60 3.29 11.65 -9.56
N PRO A 61 4.15 11.79 -8.55
CA PRO A 61 4.15 10.86 -7.42
C PRO A 61 2.74 10.74 -6.80
N ALA A 62 2.30 9.52 -6.56
CA ALA A 62 1.00 9.25 -5.94
C ALA A 62 0.97 9.61 -4.45
N MET A 63 2.16 9.62 -3.82
CA MET A 63 2.37 10.04 -2.43
C MET A 63 3.80 10.58 -2.27
N PRO A 64 4.10 11.32 -1.20
CA PRO A 64 5.47 11.73 -0.89
C PRO A 64 6.41 10.52 -0.77
N SER A 65 7.63 10.65 -1.28
CA SER A 65 8.61 9.54 -1.35
C SER A 65 8.94 8.93 0.01
N ASN A 66 8.96 9.72 1.08
CA ASN A 66 9.19 9.25 2.44
C ASN A 66 8.10 8.28 2.93
N TYR A 67 6.83 8.52 2.58
CA TYR A 67 5.74 7.59 2.93
C TYR A 67 5.87 6.26 2.18
N LEU A 68 6.28 6.30 0.93
CA LEU A 68 6.50 5.09 0.15
C LEU A 68 7.62 4.24 0.75
N THR A 69 8.76 4.87 1.09
CA THR A 69 9.88 4.20 1.75
C THR A 69 9.45 3.58 3.08
N THR A 70 8.73 4.33 3.91
CA THR A 70 8.21 3.83 5.19
C THR A 70 7.30 2.62 4.99
N ALA A 71 6.40 2.67 3.99
CA ALA A 71 5.51 1.57 3.68
C ALA A 71 6.28 0.30 3.24
N PHE A 72 7.28 0.45 2.37
CA PHE A 72 8.09 -0.70 1.94
C PHE A 72 8.90 -1.31 3.09
N ASN A 73 9.49 -0.50 3.95
CA ASN A 73 10.19 -0.99 5.13
C ASN A 73 9.24 -1.77 6.05
N ARG A 74 8.03 -1.21 6.29
CA ARG A 74 7.02 -1.88 7.10
C ARG A 74 6.57 -3.23 6.53
N TYR A 75 6.37 -3.32 5.20
CA TYR A 75 6.07 -4.59 4.56
C TYR A 75 7.22 -5.59 4.67
N SER A 76 8.46 -5.14 4.52
CA SER A 76 9.64 -6.00 4.70
C SER A 76 9.73 -6.55 6.12
N ASP A 77 9.53 -5.69 7.14
CA ASP A 77 9.51 -6.12 8.55
C ASP A 77 8.41 -7.17 8.81
N LEU A 78 7.26 -7.01 8.17
CA LEU A 78 6.17 -7.97 8.29
C LEU A 78 6.48 -9.30 7.57
N GLU A 79 7.13 -9.28 6.42
CA GLU A 79 7.61 -10.49 5.74
C GLU A 79 8.52 -11.31 6.66
N ASP A 80 9.46 -10.65 7.33
CA ASP A 80 10.40 -11.29 8.25
C ASP A 80 9.65 -11.86 9.48
N LYS A 81 8.77 -11.07 10.09
CA LYS A 81 7.98 -11.50 11.27
C LYS A 81 7.05 -12.67 10.98
N LEU A 82 6.44 -12.68 9.79
CA LEU A 82 5.50 -13.71 9.38
C LEU A 82 6.16 -14.89 8.68
N ASN A 83 7.49 -14.82 8.49
CA ASN A 83 8.26 -15.79 7.69
C ASN A 83 7.57 -16.09 6.35
N SER A 84 7.15 -15.04 5.65
CA SER A 84 6.29 -15.15 4.47
C SER A 84 6.62 -14.06 3.46
N ARG A 85 6.72 -14.40 2.19
CA ARG A 85 6.98 -13.45 1.11
C ARG A 85 5.68 -13.04 0.43
N PHE A 86 5.39 -11.73 0.41
CA PHE A 86 4.22 -11.15 -0.25
C PHE A 86 4.49 -9.81 -0.95
N LEU A 87 5.71 -9.25 -0.80
CA LEU A 87 6.14 -8.04 -1.49
C LEU A 87 7.10 -8.40 -2.63
N PHE A 88 6.68 -8.16 -3.87
CA PHE A 88 7.46 -8.49 -5.05
C PHE A 88 7.72 -7.24 -5.88
N LYS A 89 9.00 -6.85 -6.03
CA LYS A 89 9.38 -5.79 -6.95
C LYS A 89 9.27 -6.30 -8.38
N LYS A 90 8.41 -5.68 -9.17
CA LYS A 90 8.19 -6.00 -10.58
C LYS A 90 8.21 -4.72 -11.40
N PRO A 91 8.82 -4.71 -12.58
CA PRO A 91 8.68 -3.60 -13.50
C PRO A 91 7.22 -3.45 -13.92
N LEU A 92 6.73 -2.21 -13.95
CA LEU A 92 5.40 -1.89 -14.42
C LEU A 92 5.50 -1.27 -15.81
N LEU A 93 4.93 -1.95 -16.81
CA LEU A 93 4.85 -1.42 -18.16
C LEU A 93 3.63 -0.53 -18.31
N ARG A 94 3.84 0.71 -18.73
CA ARG A 94 2.77 1.65 -19.05
C ARG A 94 2.48 1.63 -20.54
N LEU A 95 1.25 1.32 -20.91
CA LEU A 95 0.73 1.56 -22.26
C LEU A 95 0.01 2.91 -22.26
N PHE A 96 0.25 3.71 -23.28
CA PHE A 96 -0.39 5.01 -23.43
C PHE A 96 -1.64 4.86 -24.29
N ASP A 97 -2.70 5.51 -23.84
CA ASP A 97 -4.00 5.55 -24.51
C ASP A 97 -4.17 6.75 -25.47
N SER A 98 -3.26 7.74 -25.35
CA SER A 98 -3.23 8.91 -26.22
C SER A 98 -1.83 9.46 -26.41
N PHE A 99 -1.62 10.23 -27.47
CA PHE A 99 -0.34 10.91 -27.75
C PHE A 99 -0.05 11.98 -26.69
N GLU A 100 -1.06 12.72 -26.24
CA GLU A 100 -0.91 13.77 -25.21
C GLU A 100 -0.40 13.17 -23.89
N THR A 101 -0.94 12.02 -23.50
CA THR A 101 -0.46 11.32 -22.29
C THR A 101 0.99 10.86 -22.47
N LYS A 102 1.32 10.32 -23.62
CA LYS A 102 2.68 9.90 -23.95
C LYS A 102 3.66 11.08 -23.88
N ASP A 103 3.34 12.18 -24.55
CA ASP A 103 4.20 13.38 -24.62
C ASP A 103 4.42 13.99 -23.22
N LEU A 104 3.39 14.02 -22.37
CA LEU A 104 3.52 14.43 -20.97
C LEU A 104 4.54 13.56 -20.20
N TRP A 105 4.51 12.26 -20.41
CA TRP A 105 5.44 11.35 -19.73
C TRP A 105 6.86 11.47 -20.26
N ILE A 106 7.04 11.63 -21.58
CA ILE A 106 8.34 11.88 -22.22
C ILE A 106 8.95 13.17 -21.67
N ASP A 107 8.19 14.27 -21.66
CA ASP A 107 8.64 15.57 -21.14
C ASP A 107 9.16 15.44 -19.70
N LYS A 108 8.40 14.78 -18.84
CA LYS A 108 8.81 14.60 -17.44
C LYS A 108 10.00 13.66 -17.27
N TYR A 109 10.16 12.67 -18.12
CA TYR A 109 11.30 11.80 -18.14
C TYR A 109 12.56 12.54 -18.58
N GLU A 110 12.50 13.27 -19.70
CA GLU A 110 13.62 14.05 -20.23
C GLU A 110 14.07 15.16 -19.26
N ASN A 111 13.12 15.79 -18.58
CA ASN A 111 13.38 16.80 -17.56
C ASN A 111 13.76 16.22 -16.18
N LYS A 112 13.98 14.93 -16.07
CA LYS A 112 14.38 14.21 -14.84
C LYS A 112 13.49 14.45 -13.63
N GLN A 113 12.23 14.78 -13.86
CA GLN A 113 11.28 15.04 -12.79
C GLN A 113 10.78 13.75 -12.11
N MET A 114 11.01 12.60 -12.75
CA MET A 114 10.49 11.30 -12.34
C MET A 114 11.55 10.20 -12.28
N ASP A 115 12.83 10.55 -12.18
CA ASP A 115 13.97 9.61 -12.20
C ASP A 115 13.88 8.51 -11.13
N LEU A 116 13.23 8.80 -9.99
CA LEU A 116 13.01 7.81 -8.94
C LEU A 116 11.98 6.74 -9.29
N TYR A 117 11.18 6.95 -10.34
CA TYR A 117 10.00 6.14 -10.62
C TYR A 117 9.97 5.57 -12.03
N ILE A 118 10.67 6.19 -12.98
CA ILE A 118 10.71 5.78 -14.38
C ILE A 118 12.13 5.33 -14.71
N ASP A 119 12.29 4.05 -15.00
CA ASP A 119 13.58 3.45 -15.30
C ASP A 119 13.99 3.69 -16.76
N LYS A 120 13.05 3.56 -17.68
CA LYS A 120 13.28 3.79 -19.10
C LYS A 120 11.98 4.06 -19.85
N PHE A 121 12.15 4.67 -21.01
CA PHE A 121 11.08 4.95 -21.96
C PHE A 121 11.18 4.06 -23.19
#